data_22dd013dcae6258b72ca53da0458f82c
#
_entry.id   22dd013dcae6258b72ca53da0458f82c
#
_cell.length_a   1.000
_cell.length_b   1.000
_cell.length_c   1.000
_cell.angle_alpha   90.00
_cell.angle_beta   90.00
_cell.angle_gamma   90.00
#
_symmetry.space_group_name_H-M   'P 1'
#
loop_
_entity.id
_entity.type
_entity.pdbx_description
1 polymer ?
#
loop_
_entity_poly.entity_id
_entity_poly.type
_entity_poly.pdbx_seq_one_letter_code
_entity_poly.pdbx_strand_id
1 'polypeptide(L)'
;MDITWHGPIPYCSVLIYNPYRRWEAWRYITYMFVHIGISHFVFNMIMQIVVGVFLEMEQEGWKGSFKTGIVYFSGVIAGSLGQSLTEPGIYIAGASGGVYALIAAHLATVILNWKEDDEIQTPKKVIHFGLVKW
;
A
#
# COMPACT_ATOMS: atom_id res chain seq x y z
N MET A 1 -5.16 -22.01 -18.24
CA MET A 1 -5.28 -20.61 -17.75
C MET A 1 -4.08 -19.87 -18.33
N ASP A 2 -4.27 -19.14 -19.43
CA ASP A 2 -3.15 -18.53 -20.12
C ASP A 2 -2.67 -17.32 -19.31
N ILE A 3 -1.42 -17.37 -18.89
CA ILE A 3 -0.77 -16.27 -18.18
C ILE A 3 -0.41 -15.22 -19.22
N THR A 4 -1.15 -14.12 -19.27
CA THR A 4 -0.92 -13.02 -20.19
C THR A 4 -0.42 -11.77 -19.46
N TRP A 5 0.23 -10.86 -20.19
CA TRP A 5 0.66 -9.57 -19.64
C TRP A 5 -0.51 -8.74 -19.11
N HIS A 6 -1.67 -8.82 -19.79
CA HIS A 6 -2.92 -8.19 -19.41
C HIS A 6 -4.01 -9.27 -19.39
N GLY A 7 -4.05 -10.03 -18.32
CA GLY A 7 -5.00 -11.13 -18.18
C GLY A 7 -6.45 -10.64 -18.03
N PRO A 8 -7.42 -11.52 -18.34
CA PRO A 8 -8.83 -11.23 -18.06
C PRO A 8 -9.07 -11.16 -16.54
N ILE A 9 -10.08 -10.38 -16.16
CA ILE A 9 -10.52 -10.31 -14.76
C ILE A 9 -11.08 -11.67 -14.34
N PRO A 10 -10.61 -12.27 -13.23
CA PRO A 10 -11.08 -13.58 -12.78
C PRO A 10 -12.42 -13.47 -12.03
N TYR A 11 -13.50 -13.15 -12.74
CA TYR A 11 -14.83 -12.90 -12.16
C TYR A 11 -15.36 -14.05 -11.27
N CYS A 12 -14.94 -15.30 -11.53
CA CYS A 12 -15.34 -16.48 -10.75
C CYS A 12 -14.53 -16.67 -9.45
N SER A 13 -13.52 -15.83 -9.20
CA SER A 13 -12.70 -15.96 -7.99
C SER A 13 -13.51 -15.61 -6.75
N VAL A 14 -13.37 -16.41 -5.71
CA VAL A 14 -13.95 -16.13 -4.39
C VAL A 14 -13.20 -15.07 -3.61
N LEU A 15 -12.01 -14.68 -4.08
CA LEU A 15 -11.12 -13.72 -3.41
C LEU A 15 -11.27 -12.30 -3.95
N ILE A 16 -11.66 -12.12 -5.23
CA ILE A 16 -11.83 -10.80 -5.85
C ILE A 16 -12.98 -10.04 -5.18
N TYR A 17 -12.84 -8.71 -5.06
CA TYR A 17 -13.98 -7.89 -4.66
C TYR A 17 -15.07 -7.97 -5.72
N ASN A 18 -16.29 -8.32 -5.30
CA ASN A 18 -17.45 -8.46 -6.16
C ASN A 18 -18.54 -7.45 -5.74
N PRO A 19 -18.87 -6.48 -6.59
CA PRO A 19 -19.84 -5.43 -6.28
C PRO A 19 -21.26 -5.96 -6.05
N TYR A 20 -21.58 -7.15 -6.56
CA TYR A 20 -22.89 -7.80 -6.41
C TYR A 20 -22.97 -8.70 -5.18
N ARG A 21 -21.84 -8.87 -4.44
CA ARG A 21 -21.75 -9.71 -3.24
C ARG A 21 -21.08 -8.96 -2.09
N ARG A 22 -21.53 -7.74 -1.82
CA ARG A 22 -20.93 -6.85 -0.82
C ARG A 22 -21.05 -7.36 0.62
N TRP A 23 -21.97 -8.28 0.89
CA TRP A 23 -22.08 -8.94 2.20
C TRP A 23 -20.95 -9.92 2.49
N GLU A 24 -20.18 -10.33 1.48
CA GLU A 24 -19.01 -11.19 1.62
C GLU A 24 -17.80 -10.34 2.07
N ALA A 25 -17.77 -9.99 3.36
CA ALA A 25 -16.85 -9.02 3.94
C ALA A 25 -15.35 -9.35 3.72
N TRP A 26 -14.99 -10.64 3.63
CA TRP A 26 -13.61 -11.04 3.35
C TRP A 26 -13.09 -10.51 2.04
N ARG A 27 -13.92 -10.30 1.05
CA ARG A 27 -13.53 -9.79 -0.29
C ARG A 27 -12.94 -8.38 -0.26
N TYR A 28 -13.25 -7.58 0.76
CA TYR A 28 -12.68 -6.25 0.95
C TYR A 28 -11.19 -6.29 1.34
N ILE A 29 -10.69 -7.47 1.73
CA ILE A 29 -9.28 -7.70 2.06
C ILE A 29 -8.64 -8.67 1.06
N THR A 30 -9.30 -9.79 0.75
CA THR A 30 -8.69 -10.88 -0.03
C THR A 30 -8.43 -10.52 -1.49
N TYR A 31 -9.06 -9.49 -2.02
CA TYR A 31 -8.84 -9.03 -3.40
C TYR A 31 -7.38 -8.67 -3.66
N MET A 32 -6.62 -8.30 -2.64
CA MET A 32 -5.20 -7.95 -2.76
C MET A 32 -4.31 -9.11 -3.21
N PHE A 33 -4.75 -10.36 -3.02
CA PHE A 33 -4.02 -11.56 -3.44
C PHE A 33 -4.25 -11.93 -4.91
N VAL A 34 -5.21 -11.30 -5.55
CA VAL A 34 -5.57 -11.58 -6.95
C VAL A 34 -5.05 -10.44 -7.83
N HIS A 35 -4.33 -10.77 -8.89
CA HIS A 35 -3.80 -9.77 -9.83
C HIS A 35 -4.28 -10.05 -11.26
N ILE A 36 -4.50 -8.98 -12.02
CA ILE A 36 -4.91 -9.01 -13.41
C ILE A 36 -3.65 -8.82 -14.27
N GLY A 37 -3.12 -9.93 -14.78
CA GLY A 37 -1.89 -9.94 -15.57
C GLY A 37 -0.59 -9.88 -14.74
N ILE A 38 0.50 -10.29 -15.40
CA ILE A 38 1.84 -10.37 -14.78
C ILE A 38 2.38 -8.98 -14.50
N SER A 39 2.21 -8.03 -15.41
CA SER A 39 2.73 -6.67 -15.24
C SER A 39 2.19 -5.99 -13.98
N HIS A 40 0.89 -6.16 -13.71
CA HIS A 40 0.25 -5.61 -12.53
C HIS A 40 0.77 -6.27 -11.24
N PHE A 41 0.96 -7.59 -11.26
CA PHE A 41 1.54 -8.32 -10.13
C PHE A 41 2.97 -7.87 -9.84
N VAL A 42 3.84 -7.88 -10.87
CA VAL A 42 5.26 -7.51 -10.73
C VAL A 42 5.41 -6.07 -10.25
N PHE A 43 4.65 -5.14 -10.81
CA PHE A 43 4.69 -3.74 -10.39
C PHE A 43 4.30 -3.58 -8.90
N ASN A 44 3.20 -4.21 -8.47
CA ASN A 44 2.79 -4.17 -7.05
C ASN A 44 3.85 -4.79 -6.14
N MET A 45 4.46 -5.93 -6.54
CA MET A 45 5.51 -6.58 -5.74
C MET A 45 6.74 -5.69 -5.59
N ILE A 46 7.23 -5.10 -6.68
CA ILE A 46 8.38 -4.19 -6.64
C ILE A 46 8.08 -2.99 -5.74
N MET A 47 6.95 -2.33 -5.96
CA MET A 47 6.61 -1.13 -5.21
C MET A 47 6.43 -1.39 -3.72
N GLN A 48 5.74 -2.47 -3.33
CA GLN A 48 5.56 -2.76 -1.90
C GLN A 48 6.86 -3.23 -1.22
N ILE A 49 7.77 -3.92 -1.93
CA ILE A 49 9.09 -4.27 -1.38
C ILE A 49 9.93 -3.01 -1.21
N VAL A 50 10.08 -2.21 -2.26
CA VAL A 50 10.92 -1.00 -2.22
C VAL A 50 10.41 -0.04 -1.15
N VAL A 51 9.15 0.40 -1.25
CA VAL A 51 8.61 1.41 -0.33
C VAL A 51 8.41 0.85 1.08
N GLY A 52 7.97 -0.41 1.20
CA GLY A 52 7.79 -1.08 2.49
C GLY A 52 9.10 -1.22 3.26
N VAL A 53 10.18 -1.65 2.60
CA VAL A 53 11.50 -1.76 3.23
C VAL A 53 12.02 -0.39 3.69
N PHE A 54 11.88 0.65 2.86
CA PHE A 54 12.28 2.00 3.29
C PHE A 54 11.52 2.46 4.54
N LEU A 55 10.19 2.27 4.58
CA LEU A 55 9.40 2.62 5.77
C LEU A 55 9.77 1.79 7.01
N GLU A 56 10.10 0.52 6.84
CA GLU A 56 10.56 -0.32 7.95
C GLU A 56 11.92 0.11 8.47
N MET A 57 12.84 0.48 7.58
CA MET A 57 14.19 0.94 7.95
C MET A 57 14.17 2.28 8.69
N GLU A 58 13.19 3.13 8.43
CA GLU A 58 12.98 4.40 9.15
C GLU A 58 12.54 4.20 10.61
N GLN A 59 12.10 3.02 10.97
CA GLN A 59 11.59 2.69 12.30
C GLN A 59 12.55 1.72 13.03
N GLU A 60 12.57 1.78 14.35
CA GLU A 60 13.43 0.87 15.14
C GLU A 60 12.74 -0.49 15.39
N GLY A 61 13.41 -1.55 14.98
CA GLY A 61 13.05 -2.92 15.33
C GLY A 61 11.68 -3.39 14.80
N TRP A 62 11.06 -4.36 15.51
CA TRP A 62 9.81 -4.99 15.10
C TRP A 62 8.60 -4.02 15.02
N LYS A 63 8.70 -2.87 15.68
CA LYS A 63 7.67 -1.82 15.64
C LYS A 63 7.51 -1.23 14.24
N GLY A 64 8.59 -1.15 13.46
CA GLY A 64 8.56 -0.68 12.08
C GLY A 64 7.70 -1.58 11.21
N SER A 65 8.00 -2.88 11.17
CA SER A 65 7.22 -3.85 10.40
C SER A 65 5.75 -3.87 10.79
N PHE A 66 5.45 -3.77 12.10
CA PHE A 66 4.06 -3.74 12.58
C PHE A 66 3.30 -2.49 12.10
N LYS A 67 3.91 -1.30 12.20
CA LYS A 67 3.31 -0.05 11.73
C LYS A 67 3.11 -0.04 10.22
N THR A 68 4.13 -0.45 9.46
CA THR A 68 4.06 -0.58 8.01
C THR A 68 2.96 -1.55 7.59
N GLY A 69 2.81 -2.67 8.30
CA GLY A 69 1.71 -3.61 8.12
C GLY A 69 0.33 -2.98 8.36
N ILE A 70 0.16 -2.22 9.44
CA ILE A 70 -1.10 -1.51 9.72
C ILE A 70 -1.43 -0.53 8.59
N VAL A 71 -0.47 0.28 8.14
CA VAL A 71 -0.66 1.22 7.03
C VAL A 71 -1.10 0.49 5.77
N TYR A 72 -0.41 -0.60 5.43
CA TYR A 72 -0.72 -1.41 4.26
C TYR A 72 -2.15 -1.97 4.29
N PHE A 73 -2.54 -2.66 5.36
CA PHE A 73 -3.87 -3.25 5.48
C PHE A 73 -4.97 -2.19 5.57
N SER A 74 -4.70 -1.06 6.23
CA SER A 74 -5.64 0.07 6.24
C SER A 74 -5.88 0.60 4.83
N GLY A 75 -4.82 0.70 4.01
CA GLY A 75 -4.92 1.08 2.60
C GLY A 75 -5.69 0.07 1.75
N VAL A 76 -5.50 -1.23 1.99
CA VAL A 76 -6.27 -2.28 1.31
C VAL A 76 -7.76 -2.14 1.61
N ILE A 77 -8.13 -1.98 2.88
CA ILE A 77 -9.54 -1.85 3.29
C ILE A 77 -10.13 -0.52 2.78
N ALA A 78 -9.42 0.59 2.98
CA ALA A 78 -9.87 1.91 2.53
C ALA A 78 -10.03 1.98 1.00
N GLY A 79 -9.13 1.35 0.24
CA GLY A 79 -9.19 1.26 -1.21
C GLY A 79 -10.45 0.54 -1.69
N SER A 80 -10.75 -0.63 -1.14
CA SER A 80 -11.94 -1.40 -1.51
C SER A 80 -13.25 -0.72 -1.08
N LEU A 81 -13.28 -0.12 0.10
CA LEU A 81 -14.44 0.65 0.57
C LEU A 81 -14.65 1.90 -0.28
N GLY A 82 -13.59 2.68 -0.54
CA GLY A 82 -13.65 3.86 -1.38
C GLY A 82 -14.19 3.53 -2.77
N GLN A 83 -13.62 2.52 -3.44
CA GLN A 83 -14.08 2.07 -4.76
C GLN A 83 -15.54 1.61 -4.73
N SER A 84 -15.96 0.92 -3.67
CA SER A 84 -17.36 0.47 -3.54
C SER A 84 -18.38 1.61 -3.46
N LEU A 85 -17.93 2.80 -3.05
CA LEU A 85 -18.74 4.00 -2.95
C LEU A 85 -18.69 4.83 -4.23
N THR A 86 -17.51 5.00 -4.83
CA THR A 86 -17.30 5.85 -6.00
C THR A 86 -17.76 5.18 -7.30
N GLU A 87 -17.49 3.88 -7.44
CA GLU A 87 -17.81 3.10 -8.63
C GLU A 87 -18.47 1.76 -8.26
N PRO A 88 -19.75 1.78 -7.89
CA PRO A 88 -20.42 0.65 -7.24
C PRO A 88 -20.60 -0.62 -8.10
N GLY A 89 -20.26 -0.58 -9.38
CA GLY A 89 -20.41 -1.71 -10.32
C GLY A 89 -19.11 -2.41 -10.69
N ILE A 90 -17.95 -1.99 -10.16
CA ILE A 90 -16.64 -2.47 -10.62
C ILE A 90 -16.07 -3.54 -9.69
N TYR A 91 -15.53 -4.60 -10.29
CA TYR A 91 -14.73 -5.61 -9.62
C TYR A 91 -13.33 -5.08 -9.32
N ILE A 92 -12.77 -5.42 -8.14
CA ILE A 92 -11.43 -4.99 -7.75
C ILE A 92 -10.54 -6.22 -7.54
N ALA A 93 -9.33 -6.14 -8.08
CA ALA A 93 -8.24 -7.09 -7.86
C ALA A 93 -6.90 -6.35 -7.83
N GLY A 94 -6.01 -6.75 -6.93
CA GLY A 94 -4.66 -6.21 -6.81
C GLY A 94 -4.35 -5.62 -5.44
N ALA A 95 -3.06 -5.60 -5.13
CA ALA A 95 -2.52 -5.07 -3.88
C ALA A 95 -2.38 -3.54 -3.88
N SER A 96 -2.79 -2.86 -4.94
CA SER A 96 -2.54 -1.43 -5.19
C SER A 96 -3.07 -0.51 -4.08
N GLY A 97 -4.19 -0.84 -3.43
CA GLY A 97 -4.70 -0.06 -2.30
C GLY A 97 -3.69 0.05 -1.15
N GLY A 98 -3.06 -1.08 -0.79
CA GLY A 98 -1.97 -1.11 0.19
C GLY A 98 -0.71 -0.41 -0.29
N VAL A 99 -0.33 -0.62 -1.57
CA VAL A 99 0.84 0.02 -2.18
C VAL A 99 0.71 1.55 -2.17
N TYR A 100 -0.43 2.09 -2.55
CA TYR A 100 -0.67 3.55 -2.50
C TYR A 100 -0.63 4.09 -1.07
N ALA A 101 -1.10 3.33 -0.09
CA ALA A 101 -1.00 3.73 1.31
C ALA A 101 0.46 3.80 1.79
N LEU A 102 1.30 2.84 1.39
CA LEU A 102 2.74 2.88 1.69
C LEU A 102 3.42 4.08 1.03
N ILE A 103 3.12 4.36 -0.24
CA ILE A 103 3.68 5.52 -0.96
C ILE A 103 3.25 6.82 -0.26
N ALA A 104 1.99 6.95 0.12
CA ALA A 104 1.48 8.12 0.82
C ALA A 104 2.15 8.29 2.20
N ALA A 105 2.36 7.21 2.95
CA ALA A 105 3.05 7.23 4.23
C ALA A 105 4.52 7.66 4.06
N HIS A 106 5.23 7.11 3.07
CA HIS A 106 6.60 7.49 2.78
C HIS A 106 6.70 8.97 2.38
N LEU A 107 5.80 9.45 1.52
CA LEU A 107 5.74 10.87 1.15
C LEU A 107 5.47 11.77 2.36
N ALA A 108 4.56 11.37 3.26
CA ALA A 108 4.30 12.11 4.49
C ALA A 108 5.55 12.19 5.38
N THR A 109 6.30 11.09 5.53
CA THR A 109 7.56 11.07 6.27
C THR A 109 8.59 12.03 5.65
N VAL A 110 8.75 12.02 4.33
CA VAL A 110 9.67 12.92 3.63
C VAL A 110 9.29 14.40 3.85
N ILE A 111 8.00 14.74 3.75
CA ILE A 111 7.52 16.12 3.93
C ILE A 111 7.72 16.58 5.38
N LEU A 112 7.48 15.71 6.36
CA LEU A 112 7.65 16.05 7.77
C LEU A 112 9.13 16.25 8.11
N ASN A 113 10.01 15.39 7.62
CA ASN A 113 11.45 15.50 7.85
C ASN A 113 12.06 16.71 7.15
N TRP A 114 11.54 17.11 5.98
CA TRP A 114 12.01 18.29 5.25
C TRP A 114 11.95 19.58 6.10
N LYS A 115 10.91 19.73 6.89
CA LYS A 115 10.75 20.92 7.76
C LYS A 115 11.72 20.93 8.94
N GLU A 116 12.11 19.77 9.46
CA GLU A 116 13.09 19.69 10.54
C GLU A 116 14.50 20.04 10.07
N ASP A 117 14.86 19.68 8.84
CA ASP A 117 16.17 20.03 8.27
C ASP A 117 16.33 21.54 8.04
N ASP A 118 15.26 22.27 7.76
CA ASP A 118 15.27 23.72 7.61
C ASP A 118 15.45 24.47 8.96
N GLU A 119 15.00 23.90 10.08
CA GLU A 119 15.18 24.48 11.44
C GLU A 119 16.58 24.21 12.02
N ILE A 120 17.32 23.20 11.51
CA ILE A 120 18.65 22.79 12.01
C ILE A 120 19.80 23.51 11.32
N GLN A 121 19.58 24.54 10.51
CA GLN A 121 20.63 25.41 9.94
C GLN A 121 21.28 26.33 10.99
N THR A 122 21.41 25.91 12.24
CA THR A 122 22.37 26.46 13.19
C THR A 122 23.57 25.50 13.31
N PRO A 123 24.83 26.03 13.27
CA PRO A 123 26.02 25.20 13.04
C PRO A 123 26.46 24.43 14.28
N LYS A 124 25.77 23.36 14.64
CA LYS A 124 26.24 22.31 15.56
C LYS A 124 25.33 21.06 15.47
N LYS A 125 25.61 20.21 14.55
CA LYS A 125 25.69 18.74 14.63
C LYS A 125 25.52 18.14 13.25
N VAL A 126 26.64 17.78 12.72
CA VAL A 126 26.83 16.87 11.62
C VAL A 126 26.11 15.56 11.95
N ILE A 127 25.27 15.13 10.95
CA ILE A 127 24.87 13.74 10.77
C ILE A 127 24.08 13.10 11.92
N HIS A 128 22.82 13.40 11.99
CA HIS A 128 21.80 12.38 12.18
C HIS A 128 20.75 12.63 11.10
N PHE A 129 20.60 11.70 10.17
CA PHE A 129 19.35 11.54 9.43
C PHE A 129 18.28 11.36 10.51
N GLY A 130 17.68 12.46 10.90
CA GLY A 130 16.69 12.54 11.96
C GLY A 130 15.39 11.96 11.44
N LEU A 131 15.25 10.67 11.59
CA LEU A 131 14.02 9.96 11.32
C LEU A 131 12.98 10.44 12.32
N VAL A 132 11.93 11.08 11.85
CA VAL A 132 10.75 11.32 12.68
C VAL A 132 10.21 9.96 13.11
N LYS A 133 10.39 9.63 14.36
CA LYS A 133 9.83 8.43 14.99
C LYS A 133 8.36 8.73 15.30
N TRP A 134 7.49 8.31 14.41
CA TRP A 134 6.03 8.32 14.63
C TRP A 134 5.50 6.99 15.18
#